data_5b732b3a517c09f3760d1788fde544c3
#
_entry.id   5b732b3a517c09f3760d1788fde544c3
#
_cell.length_a   1.000
_cell.length_b   1.000
_cell.length_c   1.000
_cell.angle_alpha   90.00
_cell.angle_beta   90.00
_cell.angle_gamma   90.00
#
_symmetry.space_group_name_H-M   'P 1'
#
loop_
_entity.id
_entity.type
_entity.pdbx_description
1 polymer ?
#
loop_
_entity_poly.entity_id
_entity_poly.type
_entity_poly.pdbx_seq_one_letter_code
_entity_poly.pdbx_strand_id
1 'polypeptide(L)'
;MHTQIFDMKINVIMLKQDDPKKCSAAKLVKFGLANNIRKTSSRTLVLNPFSKKILLKSDKKLVNSITGIDCSWNHSTDTFSKSFSGISRKLPPLLAGNPVNYAKLNKLTTVEALSAALYILGDSETMTLFLAKFNWGHTFYTLNKNLLEDYSKAKSESEIHKICEEYGLSYSYL
;
A
#
# COMPACT_ATOMS: atom_id res chain seq x y z
N MET A 1 -17.45 -3.15 -24.28
CA MET A 1 -16.32 -2.96 -23.31
C MET A 1 -16.79 -3.47 -21.96
N HIS A 2 -16.30 -4.63 -21.54
CA HIS A 2 -16.51 -5.06 -20.17
C HIS A 2 -15.55 -4.26 -19.29
N THR A 3 -16.07 -3.28 -18.59
CA THR A 3 -15.38 -2.68 -17.43
C THR A 3 -15.17 -3.83 -16.45
N GLN A 4 -13.95 -4.35 -16.34
CA GLN A 4 -13.63 -5.29 -15.28
C GLN A 4 -13.83 -4.54 -13.98
N ILE A 5 -14.97 -4.78 -13.32
CA ILE A 5 -15.20 -4.29 -11.97
C ILE A 5 -14.09 -4.90 -11.12
N PHE A 6 -13.25 -4.04 -10.55
CA PHE A 6 -12.21 -4.47 -9.64
C PHE A 6 -12.91 -4.86 -8.33
N ASP A 7 -13.23 -6.14 -8.21
CA ASP A 7 -14.00 -6.68 -7.08
C ASP A 7 -13.09 -7.19 -5.95
N MET A 8 -12.07 -6.40 -5.63
CA MET A 8 -11.15 -6.75 -4.54
C MET A 8 -11.55 -6.04 -3.25
N LYS A 9 -11.82 -6.79 -2.20
CA LYS A 9 -12.15 -6.23 -0.88
C LYS A 9 -10.93 -5.55 -0.29
N ILE A 10 -11.14 -4.36 0.26
CA ILE A 10 -10.10 -3.60 0.95
C ILE A 10 -10.35 -3.68 2.44
N ASN A 11 -9.37 -4.15 3.17
CA ASN A 11 -9.44 -4.33 4.62
C ASN A 11 -8.33 -3.57 5.33
N VAL A 12 -8.58 -3.18 6.56
CA VAL A 12 -7.60 -2.62 7.48
C VAL A 12 -7.68 -3.29 8.83
N ILE A 13 -6.52 -3.53 9.45
CA ILE A 13 -6.42 -3.87 10.87
C ILE A 13 -5.90 -2.62 11.57
N MET A 14 -6.71 -2.07 12.46
CA MET A 14 -6.36 -0.87 13.21
C MET A 14 -5.90 -1.26 14.62
N LEU A 15 -4.63 -0.98 14.93
CA LEU A 15 -4.04 -1.28 16.23
C LEU A 15 -4.20 -0.13 17.25
N LYS A 16 -4.80 0.98 16.82
CA LYS A 16 -5.12 2.14 17.67
C LYS A 16 -3.91 2.72 18.42
N GLN A 17 -2.76 2.73 17.77
CA GLN A 17 -1.50 3.22 18.34
C GLN A 17 -1.32 4.74 18.18
N ASP A 18 -2.07 5.35 17.25
CA ASP A 18 -2.00 6.77 16.93
C ASP A 18 -3.35 7.47 17.19
N ASP A 19 -3.34 8.82 17.13
CA ASP A 19 -4.54 9.63 17.28
C ASP A 19 -5.57 9.26 16.20
N PRO A 20 -6.78 8.80 16.57
CA PRO A 20 -7.82 8.41 15.62
C PRO A 20 -8.21 9.50 14.63
N LYS A 21 -8.07 10.79 15.01
CA LYS A 21 -8.37 11.92 14.13
C LYS A 21 -7.37 12.06 12.98
N LYS A 22 -6.15 11.56 13.17
CA LYS A 22 -5.06 11.59 12.19
C LYS A 22 -4.89 10.27 11.45
N CYS A 23 -5.55 9.21 11.91
CA CYS A 23 -5.46 7.88 11.33
C CYS A 23 -6.14 7.81 9.94
N SER A 24 -5.37 7.56 8.90
CA SER A 24 -5.89 7.45 7.53
C SER A 24 -6.76 6.21 7.34
N ALA A 25 -6.44 5.10 8.00
CA ALA A 25 -7.24 3.89 7.98
C ALA A 25 -8.64 4.10 8.57
N ALA A 26 -8.73 4.79 9.72
CA ALA A 26 -10.02 5.12 10.35
C ALA A 26 -10.91 5.97 9.43
N LYS A 27 -10.32 6.91 8.69
CA LYS A 27 -11.05 7.71 7.70
C LYS A 27 -11.57 6.86 6.56
N LEU A 28 -10.78 5.92 6.01
CA LEU A 28 -11.23 5.02 4.96
C LEU A 28 -12.43 4.17 5.42
N VAL A 29 -12.40 3.65 6.64
CA VAL A 29 -13.51 2.89 7.23
C VAL A 29 -14.74 3.77 7.39
N LYS A 30 -14.57 4.98 7.92
CA LYS A 30 -15.67 5.95 8.07
C LYS A 30 -16.35 6.31 6.73
N PHE A 31 -15.59 6.38 5.65
CA PHE A 31 -16.10 6.64 4.30
C PHE A 31 -16.68 5.39 3.61
N GLY A 32 -16.65 4.23 4.25
CA GLY A 32 -17.12 2.97 3.66
C GLY A 32 -16.21 2.42 2.55
N LEU A 33 -14.96 2.87 2.49
CA LEU A 33 -13.98 2.48 1.46
C LEU A 33 -13.11 1.29 1.87
N ALA A 34 -13.07 0.97 3.16
CA ALA A 34 -12.35 -0.17 3.69
C ALA A 34 -13.11 -0.80 4.85
N ASN A 35 -12.95 -2.10 5.03
CA ASN A 35 -13.53 -2.84 6.15
C ASN A 35 -12.53 -2.92 7.30
N ASN A 36 -12.98 -2.62 8.52
CA ASN A 36 -12.18 -2.88 9.71
C ASN A 36 -12.29 -4.36 10.10
N ILE A 37 -11.18 -5.07 10.07
CA ILE A 37 -11.13 -6.50 10.41
C ILE A 37 -10.18 -6.74 11.59
N ARG A 38 -10.36 -7.87 12.27
CA ARG A 38 -9.49 -8.30 13.39
C ARG A 38 -8.47 -9.37 12.99
N LYS A 39 -8.80 -10.16 11.98
CA LYS A 39 -7.95 -11.26 11.49
C LYS A 39 -7.94 -11.25 9.97
N THR A 40 -6.80 -11.59 9.40
CA THR A 40 -6.61 -11.76 7.97
C THR A 40 -7.07 -13.14 7.50
N SER A 41 -7.44 -13.25 6.24
CA SER A 41 -7.76 -14.52 5.57
C SER A 41 -6.55 -15.05 4.78
N SER A 42 -6.58 -16.32 4.41
CA SER A 42 -5.50 -16.94 3.62
C SER A 42 -5.34 -16.36 2.21
N ARG A 43 -6.39 -15.76 1.65
CA ARG A 43 -6.40 -15.19 0.30
C ARG A 43 -6.37 -13.66 0.29
N THR A 44 -5.80 -13.05 1.31
CA THR A 44 -5.55 -11.61 1.33
C THR A 44 -4.10 -11.29 1.03
N LEU A 45 -3.87 -10.18 0.35
CA LEU A 45 -2.58 -9.55 0.23
C LEU A 45 -2.32 -8.72 1.50
N VAL A 46 -1.36 -9.10 2.31
CA VAL A 46 -0.95 -8.33 3.49
C VAL A 46 0.21 -7.41 3.11
N LEU A 47 -0.02 -6.10 3.22
CA LEU A 47 1.04 -5.11 3.00
C LEU A 47 1.95 -5.08 4.23
N ASN A 48 3.15 -5.60 4.06
CA ASN A 48 4.14 -5.75 5.13
C ASN A 48 5.48 -5.19 4.68
N PRO A 49 5.96 -4.07 5.26
CA PRO A 49 7.22 -3.45 4.87
C PRO A 49 8.46 -4.33 5.10
N PHE A 50 8.34 -5.37 5.93
CA PHE A 50 9.42 -6.32 6.23
C PHE A 50 9.34 -7.63 5.43
N SER A 51 8.39 -7.73 4.50
CA SER A 51 8.30 -8.90 3.62
C SER A 51 9.56 -9.03 2.75
N LYS A 52 9.98 -10.27 2.51
CA LYS A 52 11.10 -10.56 1.60
C LYS A 52 10.71 -10.37 0.12
N LYS A 53 9.42 -10.51 -0.20
CA LYS A 53 8.91 -10.41 -1.57
C LYS A 53 8.25 -9.07 -1.84
N ILE A 54 8.53 -8.52 -3.01
CA ILE A 54 7.97 -7.26 -3.50
C ILE A 54 6.65 -7.53 -4.20
N LEU A 55 5.68 -6.63 -4.04
CA LEU A 55 4.40 -6.67 -4.74
C LEU A 55 4.60 -6.51 -6.25
N LEU A 56 3.99 -7.42 -7.01
CA LEU A 56 3.91 -7.39 -8.45
C LEU A 56 2.45 -7.42 -8.90
N LYS A 57 2.16 -6.92 -10.10
CA LYS A 57 0.82 -6.97 -10.70
C LYS A 57 0.26 -8.40 -10.77
N SER A 58 1.12 -9.39 -10.98
CA SER A 58 0.74 -10.81 -11.04
C SER A 58 0.15 -11.35 -9.74
N ASP A 59 0.45 -10.74 -8.59
CA ASP A 59 -0.09 -11.14 -7.29
C ASP A 59 -1.62 -11.00 -7.22
N LYS A 60 -2.23 -10.17 -8.08
CA LYS A 60 -3.68 -10.04 -8.21
C LYS A 60 -4.39 -11.38 -8.40
N LYS A 61 -3.77 -12.32 -9.09
CA LYS A 61 -4.35 -13.65 -9.38
C LYS A 61 -4.41 -14.56 -8.14
N LEU A 62 -3.62 -14.25 -7.11
CA LEU A 62 -3.45 -15.09 -5.93
C LEU A 62 -4.41 -14.71 -4.79
N VAL A 63 -4.99 -13.51 -4.84
CA VAL A 63 -5.73 -12.91 -3.72
C VAL A 63 -7.09 -12.37 -4.17
N ASN A 64 -8.00 -12.22 -3.23
CA ASN A 64 -9.32 -11.60 -3.43
C ASN A 64 -9.55 -10.38 -2.52
N SER A 65 -8.54 -10.02 -1.74
CA SER A 65 -8.58 -8.83 -0.88
C SER A 65 -7.17 -8.28 -0.64
N ILE A 66 -7.12 -7.02 -0.23
CA ILE A 66 -5.89 -6.35 0.24
C ILE A 66 -6.12 -5.96 1.68
N THR A 67 -5.14 -6.18 2.53
CA THR A 67 -5.16 -5.78 3.94
C THR A 67 -4.00 -4.88 4.28
N GLY A 68 -4.31 -3.65 4.70
CA GLY A 68 -3.38 -2.72 5.33
C GLY A 68 -3.35 -2.92 6.83
N ILE A 69 -2.17 -2.88 7.44
CA ILE A 69 -2.00 -2.91 8.89
C ILE A 69 -1.68 -1.49 9.36
N ASP A 70 -2.63 -0.90 10.07
CA ASP A 70 -2.46 0.44 10.62
C ASP A 70 -1.75 0.38 11.96
N CYS A 71 -0.46 0.67 11.94
CA CYS A 71 0.39 0.78 13.11
C CYS A 71 1.31 2.00 13.00
N SER A 72 1.77 2.51 14.13
CA SER A 72 2.79 3.56 14.12
C SER A 72 4.14 3.00 13.65
N TRP A 73 4.93 3.82 12.96
CA TRP A 73 6.27 3.42 12.52
C TRP A 73 7.20 3.06 13.68
N ASN A 74 6.99 3.64 14.87
CA ASN A 74 7.76 3.32 16.08
C ASN A 74 7.51 1.89 16.58
N HIS A 75 6.34 1.30 16.27
CA HIS A 75 5.94 -0.04 16.67
C HIS A 75 5.88 -1.04 15.50
N SER A 76 6.30 -0.64 14.29
CA SER A 76 6.15 -1.45 13.09
C SER A 76 6.91 -2.78 13.18
N THR A 77 8.13 -2.79 13.71
CA THR A 77 8.93 -4.00 13.85
C THR A 77 8.23 -5.03 14.73
N ASP A 78 7.72 -4.63 15.89
CA ASP A 78 6.99 -5.52 16.81
C ASP A 78 5.68 -6.02 16.19
N THR A 79 4.96 -5.14 15.49
CA THR A 79 3.70 -5.47 14.84
C THR A 79 3.90 -6.52 13.76
N PHE A 80 4.87 -6.33 12.87
CA PHE A 80 5.12 -7.22 11.74
C PHE A 80 5.99 -8.44 12.07
N SER A 81 6.52 -8.54 13.29
CA SER A 81 7.10 -9.79 13.82
C SER A 81 6.03 -10.85 14.05
N LYS A 82 4.76 -10.44 14.24
CA LYS A 82 3.63 -11.35 14.35
C LYS A 82 3.25 -11.89 12.98
N SER A 83 2.83 -13.15 12.93
CA SER A 83 2.35 -13.77 11.70
C SER A 83 0.91 -13.33 11.39
N PHE A 84 0.70 -12.83 10.17
CA PHE A 84 -0.62 -12.60 9.60
C PHE A 84 -0.89 -13.67 8.53
N SER A 85 -2.09 -14.26 8.54
CA SER A 85 -2.52 -15.14 7.46
C SER A 85 -2.60 -14.35 6.14
N GLY A 86 -2.29 -15.01 5.04
CA GLY A 86 -2.34 -14.40 3.71
C GLY A 86 -0.98 -14.34 3.02
N ILE A 87 -0.93 -13.61 1.93
CA ILE A 87 0.26 -13.44 1.11
C ILE A 87 0.92 -12.12 1.48
N SER A 88 2.06 -12.19 2.14
CA SER A 88 2.82 -11.01 2.55
C SER A 88 3.63 -10.45 1.41
N ARG A 89 3.52 -9.15 1.15
CA ARG A 89 4.31 -8.40 0.18
C ARG A 89 4.69 -7.03 0.74
N LYS A 90 5.88 -6.57 0.41
CA LYS A 90 6.27 -5.17 0.59
C LYS A 90 6.02 -4.39 -0.69
N LEU A 91 5.72 -3.11 -0.56
CA LEU A 91 5.68 -2.20 -1.69
C LEU A 91 7.11 -1.93 -2.19
N PRO A 92 7.30 -1.72 -3.50
CA PRO A 92 8.54 -1.13 -3.98
C PRO A 92 8.70 0.29 -3.42
N PRO A 93 9.93 0.86 -3.44
CA PRO A 93 10.20 2.18 -2.86
C PRO A 93 9.32 3.29 -3.42
N LEU A 94 8.67 4.05 -2.54
CA LEU A 94 7.80 5.18 -2.87
C LEU A 94 8.01 6.33 -1.88
N LEU A 95 7.78 7.55 -2.35
CA LEU A 95 7.90 8.77 -1.56
C LEU A 95 6.59 9.10 -0.85
N ALA A 96 6.66 9.38 0.44
CA ALA A 96 5.49 9.83 1.19
C ALA A 96 5.03 11.23 0.75
N GLY A 97 3.74 11.38 0.50
CA GLY A 97 3.08 12.67 0.23
C GLY A 97 2.39 13.27 1.44
N ASN A 98 2.24 12.48 2.54
CA ASN A 98 1.61 12.97 3.75
C ASN A 98 2.47 14.04 4.46
N PRO A 99 1.85 15.01 5.14
CA PRO A 99 2.56 16.16 5.72
C PRO A 99 3.61 15.80 6.78
N VAL A 100 3.42 14.69 7.51
CA VAL A 100 4.33 14.28 8.60
C VAL A 100 5.64 13.72 8.03
N ASN A 101 5.57 12.98 6.92
CA ASN A 101 6.70 12.30 6.31
C ASN A 101 6.97 12.74 4.87
N TYR A 102 6.59 13.95 4.50
CA TYR A 102 6.71 14.45 3.13
C TYR A 102 8.07 14.14 2.50
N ALA A 103 8.03 13.55 1.32
CA ALA A 103 9.19 13.16 0.51
C ALA A 103 10.15 12.13 1.17
N LYS A 104 9.81 11.58 2.34
CA LYS A 104 10.58 10.48 2.93
C LYS A 104 10.25 9.16 2.24
N LEU A 105 11.29 8.42 1.90
CA LEU A 105 11.16 7.13 1.25
C LEU A 105 10.53 6.10 2.20
N ASN A 106 9.53 5.37 1.72
CA ASN A 106 8.86 4.26 2.41
C ASN A 106 8.16 4.60 3.75
N LYS A 107 7.99 5.89 4.08
CA LYS A 107 7.25 6.34 5.27
C LYS A 107 5.79 6.64 4.95
N LEU A 108 5.13 5.67 4.31
CA LEU A 108 3.75 5.79 3.85
C LEU A 108 2.74 5.67 4.99
N THR A 109 1.64 6.40 4.89
CA THR A 109 0.44 6.13 5.66
C THR A 109 -0.28 4.91 5.13
N THR A 110 -1.24 4.37 5.88
CA THR A 110 -2.04 3.22 5.44
C THR A 110 -2.78 3.51 4.13
N VAL A 111 -3.34 4.71 3.96
CA VAL A 111 -4.02 5.07 2.71
C VAL A 111 -3.07 5.15 1.52
N GLU A 112 -1.86 5.68 1.71
CA GLU A 112 -0.85 5.72 0.65
C GLU A 112 -0.41 4.30 0.26
N ALA A 113 -0.18 3.43 1.24
CA ALA A 113 0.21 2.05 0.98
C ALA A 113 -0.88 1.28 0.22
N LEU A 114 -2.14 1.39 0.66
CA LEU A 114 -3.28 0.78 -0.03
C LEU A 114 -3.46 1.34 -1.44
N SER A 115 -3.34 2.65 -1.61
CA SER A 115 -3.43 3.33 -2.91
C SER A 115 -2.35 2.85 -3.89
N ALA A 116 -1.11 2.74 -3.42
CA ALA A 116 -0.01 2.21 -4.23
C ALA A 116 -0.26 0.75 -4.64
N ALA A 117 -0.69 -0.09 -3.72
CA ALA A 117 -1.02 -1.49 -4.02
C ALA A 117 -2.14 -1.60 -5.06
N LEU A 118 -3.21 -0.82 -4.92
CA LEU A 118 -4.30 -0.76 -5.88
C LEU A 118 -3.80 -0.40 -7.27
N TYR A 119 -2.98 0.64 -7.39
CA TYR A 119 -2.43 1.07 -8.67
C TYR A 119 -1.58 -0.04 -9.32
N ILE A 120 -0.65 -0.63 -8.58
CA ILE A 120 0.23 -1.69 -9.08
C ILE A 120 -0.58 -2.90 -9.54
N LEU A 121 -1.65 -3.24 -8.82
CA LEU A 121 -2.55 -4.35 -9.17
C LEU A 121 -3.52 -4.02 -10.32
N GLY A 122 -3.55 -2.76 -10.78
CA GLY A 122 -4.31 -2.33 -11.96
C GLY A 122 -5.65 -1.64 -11.66
N ASP A 123 -5.86 -1.17 -10.43
CA ASP A 123 -7.05 -0.39 -10.04
C ASP A 123 -6.69 1.07 -9.70
N SER A 124 -6.41 1.85 -10.74
CA SER A 124 -6.14 3.28 -10.60
C SER A 124 -7.38 4.10 -10.22
N GLU A 125 -8.58 3.61 -10.53
CA GLU A 125 -9.84 4.30 -10.19
C GLU A 125 -10.08 4.29 -8.68
N THR A 126 -9.97 3.13 -8.05
CA THR A 126 -10.10 3.03 -6.58
C THR A 126 -8.98 3.78 -5.87
N MET A 127 -7.75 3.73 -6.38
CA MET A 127 -6.65 4.55 -5.87
C MET A 127 -7.01 6.04 -5.86
N THR A 128 -7.52 6.56 -6.98
CA THR A 128 -7.93 7.97 -7.12
C THR A 128 -9.02 8.32 -6.11
N LEU A 129 -10.00 7.44 -5.94
CA LEU A 129 -11.07 7.62 -4.96
C LEU A 129 -10.54 7.69 -3.53
N PHE A 130 -9.57 6.86 -3.17
CA PHE A 130 -8.94 6.85 -1.85
C PHE A 130 -8.19 8.15 -1.59
N LEU A 131 -7.32 8.55 -2.51
CA LEU A 131 -6.50 9.75 -2.37
C LEU A 131 -7.34 11.04 -2.36
N ALA A 132 -8.47 11.08 -3.07
CA ALA A 132 -9.37 12.22 -3.08
C ALA A 132 -10.00 12.54 -1.71
N LYS A 133 -9.97 11.60 -0.77
CA LYS A 133 -10.46 11.82 0.61
C LYS A 133 -9.47 12.57 1.50
N PHE A 134 -8.28 12.88 1.01
CA PHE A 134 -7.21 13.53 1.76
C PHE A 134 -6.68 14.75 1.00
N ASN A 135 -6.54 15.89 1.67
CA ASN A 135 -6.06 17.12 1.05
C ASN A 135 -4.66 16.98 0.42
N TRP A 136 -3.84 16.11 0.98
CA TRP A 136 -2.49 15.81 0.51
C TRP A 136 -2.41 14.59 -0.43
N GLY A 137 -3.53 13.94 -0.72
CA GLY A 137 -3.55 12.72 -1.56
C GLY A 137 -3.01 12.96 -2.96
N HIS A 138 -3.34 14.11 -3.57
CA HIS A 138 -2.78 14.52 -4.86
C HIS A 138 -1.25 14.61 -4.85
N THR A 139 -0.67 15.09 -3.75
CA THR A 139 0.79 15.18 -3.59
C THR A 139 1.45 13.80 -3.67
N PHE A 140 0.88 12.80 -3.01
CA PHE A 140 1.39 11.43 -3.09
C PHE A 140 1.44 10.92 -4.53
N TYR A 141 0.35 11.08 -5.27
CA TYR A 141 0.31 10.64 -6.67
C TYR A 141 1.30 11.42 -7.54
N THR A 142 1.38 12.74 -7.40
CA THR A 142 2.30 13.57 -8.18
C THR A 142 3.76 13.18 -7.97
N LEU A 143 4.16 12.90 -6.72
CA LEU A 143 5.52 12.48 -6.39
C LEU A 143 5.88 11.11 -7.00
N ASN A 144 4.91 10.20 -7.09
CA ASN A 144 5.16 8.80 -7.43
C ASN A 144 4.60 8.35 -8.78
N LYS A 145 3.98 9.23 -9.54
CA LYS A 145 3.28 8.90 -10.78
C LYS A 145 4.10 8.00 -11.71
N ASN A 146 5.32 8.40 -12.01
CA ASN A 146 6.19 7.67 -12.93
C ASN A 146 6.64 6.33 -12.34
N LEU A 147 7.01 6.32 -11.05
CA LEU A 147 7.35 5.09 -10.32
C LEU A 147 6.20 4.09 -10.32
N LEU A 148 5.00 4.53 -9.97
CA LEU A 148 3.80 3.67 -9.93
C LEU A 148 3.49 3.08 -11.31
N GLU A 149 3.61 3.89 -12.35
CA GLU A 149 3.42 3.43 -13.72
C GLU A 149 4.43 2.35 -14.09
N ASP A 150 5.72 2.56 -13.84
CA ASP A 150 6.77 1.61 -14.14
C ASP A 150 6.62 0.33 -13.30
N TYR A 151 6.33 0.44 -12.00
CA TYR A 151 6.08 -0.72 -11.14
C TYR A 151 4.87 -1.54 -11.60
N SER A 152 3.82 -0.89 -12.10
CA SER A 152 2.63 -1.59 -12.61
C SER A 152 2.89 -2.43 -13.86
N LYS A 153 3.97 -2.15 -14.58
CA LYS A 153 4.41 -2.88 -15.79
C LYS A 153 5.44 -3.96 -15.50
N ALA A 154 6.11 -3.89 -14.35
CA ALA A 154 7.16 -4.84 -13.97
C ALA A 154 6.60 -6.26 -13.80
N LYS A 155 7.29 -7.24 -14.36
CA LYS A 155 6.91 -8.65 -14.34
C LYS A 155 7.70 -9.48 -13.34
N SER A 156 8.77 -8.92 -12.78
CA SER A 156 9.67 -9.59 -11.84
C SER A 156 10.27 -8.60 -10.83
N GLU A 157 10.75 -9.12 -9.72
CA GLU A 157 11.51 -8.32 -8.75
C GLU A 157 12.78 -7.75 -9.36
N SER A 158 13.42 -8.47 -10.29
CA SER A 158 14.60 -7.95 -11.02
C SER A 158 14.26 -6.69 -11.83
N GLU A 159 13.10 -6.62 -12.45
CA GLU A 159 12.65 -5.40 -13.15
C GLU A 159 12.38 -4.26 -12.18
N ILE A 160 11.79 -4.54 -11.01
CA ILE A 160 11.63 -3.53 -9.95
C ILE A 160 13.00 -2.97 -9.52
N HIS A 161 14.01 -3.85 -9.36
CA HIS A 161 15.37 -3.43 -9.01
C HIS A 161 15.96 -2.48 -10.04
N LYS A 162 15.82 -2.80 -11.34
CA LYS A 162 16.28 -1.92 -12.44
C LYS A 162 15.59 -0.56 -12.41
N ILE A 163 14.28 -0.53 -12.21
CA ILE A 163 13.52 0.72 -12.08
C ILE A 163 14.09 1.56 -10.94
N CYS A 164 14.31 0.95 -9.78
CA CYS A 164 14.89 1.68 -8.64
C CYS A 164 16.27 2.25 -8.95
N GLU A 165 17.13 1.49 -9.62
CA GLU A 165 18.44 1.98 -10.06
C GLU A 165 18.34 3.18 -11.02
N GLU A 166 17.41 3.12 -11.99
CA GLU A 166 17.16 4.21 -12.94
C GLU A 166 16.70 5.51 -12.26
N TYR A 167 15.93 5.38 -11.17
CA TYR A 167 15.46 6.52 -10.37
C TYR A 167 16.44 6.92 -9.24
N GLY A 168 17.60 6.26 -9.14
CA GLY A 168 18.58 6.53 -8.07
C GLY A 168 18.10 6.16 -6.68
N LEU A 169 17.14 5.22 -6.57
CA LEU A 169 16.62 4.74 -5.31
C LEU A 169 17.45 3.56 -4.80
N SER A 170 18.11 3.76 -3.66
CA SER A 170 18.92 2.73 -3.05
C SER A 170 18.07 1.67 -2.34
N TYR A 171 18.40 0.39 -2.53
CA TYR A 171 17.81 -0.76 -1.80
C TYR A 171 18.21 -0.83 -0.33
N SER A 172 19.19 -0.04 0.12
CA SER A 172 19.69 -0.05 1.50
C SER A 172 18.68 0.37 2.57
N TYR A 173 17.45 0.70 2.16
CA TYR A 173 16.36 1.09 3.06
C TYR A 173 15.23 0.05 3.16
N LEU A 174 15.47 -1.17 2.67
CA LEU A 174 14.48 -2.27 2.73
C LEU A 174 14.89 -3.34 3.73
#